data_6aaa14ee7edec0135786c56f4807c590
#
_entry.id   6aaa14ee7edec0135786c56f4807c590
#
_cell.length_a   1.000
_cell.length_b   1.000
_cell.length_c   1.000
_cell.angle_alpha   90.00
_cell.angle_beta   90.00
_cell.angle_gamma   90.00
#
_symmetry.space_group_name_H-M   'P 1'
#
loop_
_entity.id
_entity.type
_entity.pdbx_description
1 polymer ?
#
loop_
_entity_poly.entity_id
_entity_poly.type
_entity_poly.pdbx_seq_one_letter_code
_entity_poly.pdbx_strand_id
1 'polypeptide(L)'
;MKKLLLILVPAAIFLVSCKSGNIKEPEYREIQNVHIEDVGLLQTTAGFDMIYYNPNDFSVQLTNARGDIYIDNMYFGRFGIKDKVSVGKHREFIVPTLVKMDNISAIKNHREIFQKKQAMIRIEGFATVRKAGFSKEVPIKYEGIQDLERLRAIVAR
;
A
#
# COMPACT_ATOMS: atom_id res chain seq x y z
N MET A 1 -21.73 -23.62 -68.69
CA MET A 1 -21.16 -24.08 -67.40
C MET A 1 -20.24 -22.99 -66.93
N LYS A 2 -20.79 -22.08 -66.04
CA LYS A 2 -20.01 -20.97 -65.47
C LYS A 2 -19.49 -21.42 -64.13
N LYS A 3 -18.18 -21.56 -63.99
CA LYS A 3 -17.52 -21.88 -62.74
C LYS A 3 -17.45 -20.59 -61.84
N LEU A 4 -18.24 -20.57 -60.81
CA LEU A 4 -18.23 -19.51 -59.81
C LEU A 4 -17.01 -19.74 -58.89
N LEU A 5 -15.99 -18.91 -59.05
CA LEU A 5 -14.77 -18.94 -58.20
C LEU A 5 -15.05 -18.18 -56.94
N LEU A 6 -15.30 -18.91 -55.85
CA LEU A 6 -15.50 -18.35 -54.50
C LEU A 6 -14.13 -17.95 -53.94
N ILE A 7 -13.83 -16.65 -53.93
CA ILE A 7 -12.62 -16.12 -53.30
C ILE A 7 -12.88 -16.05 -51.79
N LEU A 8 -12.31 -17.00 -51.07
CA LEU A 8 -12.28 -17.01 -49.61
C LEU A 8 -11.22 -16.04 -49.14
N VAL A 9 -11.64 -14.85 -48.68
CA VAL A 9 -10.75 -13.89 -48.03
C VAL A 9 -10.53 -14.34 -46.59
N PRO A 10 -9.30 -14.69 -46.19
CA PRO A 10 -9.04 -14.95 -44.77
C PRO A 10 -9.07 -13.63 -44.01
N ALA A 11 -10.09 -13.43 -43.19
CA ALA A 11 -10.12 -12.36 -42.20
C ALA A 11 -8.99 -12.60 -41.19
N ALA A 12 -7.87 -11.95 -41.41
CA ALA A 12 -6.79 -11.89 -40.44
C ALA A 12 -7.28 -11.11 -39.24
N ILE A 13 -7.78 -11.83 -38.22
CA ILE A 13 -8.07 -11.29 -36.91
C ILE A 13 -6.72 -10.92 -36.28
N PHE A 14 -6.34 -9.65 -36.37
CA PHE A 14 -5.27 -9.08 -35.58
C PHE A 14 -5.71 -9.14 -34.11
N LEU A 15 -5.36 -10.22 -33.44
CA LEU A 15 -5.33 -10.27 -31.99
C LEU A 15 -4.28 -9.26 -31.54
N VAL A 16 -4.71 -8.03 -31.32
CA VAL A 16 -3.94 -7.05 -30.57
C VAL A 16 -3.84 -7.62 -29.15
N SER A 17 -2.83 -8.45 -28.93
CA SER A 17 -2.39 -8.85 -27.61
C SER A 17 -1.97 -7.57 -26.89
N CYS A 18 -2.87 -7.01 -26.09
CA CYS A 18 -2.48 -6.06 -25.07
C CYS A 18 -1.45 -6.80 -24.19
N LYS A 19 -0.17 -6.56 -24.42
CA LYS A 19 0.87 -6.88 -23.45
C LYS A 19 0.48 -6.14 -22.17
N SER A 20 -0.14 -6.86 -21.24
CA SER A 20 -0.18 -6.44 -19.85
C SER A 20 1.28 -6.44 -19.39
N GLY A 21 1.93 -5.30 -19.53
CA GLY A 21 3.29 -5.12 -19.05
C GLY A 21 3.32 -5.58 -17.59
N ASN A 22 4.31 -6.36 -17.21
CA ASN A 22 4.52 -6.81 -15.84
C ASN A 22 4.57 -5.56 -14.94
N ILE A 23 3.46 -5.27 -14.28
CA ILE A 23 3.38 -4.20 -13.29
C ILE A 23 4.20 -4.67 -12.10
N LYS A 24 5.27 -3.94 -11.81
CA LYS A 24 6.11 -4.18 -10.64
C LYS A 24 5.54 -3.46 -9.43
N GLU A 25 5.64 -4.10 -8.29
CA GLU A 25 5.27 -3.48 -7.02
C GLU A 25 6.21 -2.32 -6.69
N PRO A 26 5.70 -1.24 -6.04
CA PRO A 26 6.55 -0.18 -5.53
C PRO A 26 7.58 -0.72 -4.53
N GLU A 27 8.81 -0.26 -4.64
CA GLU A 27 9.89 -0.65 -3.74
C GLU A 27 9.88 0.25 -2.51
N TYR A 28 9.74 -0.34 -1.33
CA TYR A 28 9.89 0.38 -0.07
C TYR A 28 11.34 0.86 0.11
N ARG A 29 11.51 2.09 0.59
CA ARG A 29 12.82 2.69 0.91
C ARG A 29 12.98 2.88 2.40
N GLU A 30 12.19 3.77 3.02
CA GLU A 30 12.32 4.13 4.43
C GLU A 30 11.05 4.77 5.00
N ILE A 31 11.04 4.95 6.31
CA ILE A 31 10.04 5.73 7.05
C ILE A 31 10.73 6.97 7.61
N GLN A 32 10.08 8.13 7.46
CA GLN A 32 10.55 9.42 7.96
C GLN A 32 9.43 10.16 8.69
N ASN A 33 9.77 11.25 9.36
CA ASN A 33 8.83 12.21 9.98
C ASN A 33 7.81 11.55 10.91
N VAL A 34 8.25 10.57 11.72
CA VAL A 34 7.38 9.92 12.70
C VAL A 34 7.03 10.92 13.81
N HIS A 35 5.74 11.13 14.02
CA HIS A 35 5.24 12.07 15.03
C HIS A 35 3.88 11.63 15.56
N ILE A 36 3.50 12.15 16.72
CA ILE A 36 2.14 11.98 17.25
C ILE A 36 1.32 13.21 16.81
N GLU A 37 0.22 12.98 16.08
CA GLU A 37 -0.69 14.06 15.67
C GLU A 37 -1.72 14.38 16.74
N ASP A 38 -2.27 13.36 17.43
CA ASP A 38 -3.31 13.52 18.43
C ASP A 38 -3.25 12.44 19.49
N VAL A 39 -3.49 12.83 20.74
CA VAL A 39 -3.59 11.92 21.88
C VAL A 39 -4.96 12.09 22.52
N GLY A 40 -5.91 11.25 22.16
CA GLY A 40 -7.24 11.22 22.76
C GLY A 40 -7.38 10.16 23.84
N LEU A 41 -8.50 10.19 24.56
CA LEU A 41 -8.81 9.19 25.60
C LEU A 41 -8.97 7.78 25.03
N LEU A 42 -9.63 7.64 23.88
CA LEU A 42 -9.96 6.36 23.27
C LEU A 42 -9.03 5.99 22.13
N GLN A 43 -8.46 6.97 21.44
CA GLN A 43 -7.61 6.77 20.28
C GLN A 43 -6.40 7.71 20.32
N THR A 44 -5.27 7.19 19.85
CA THR A 44 -4.08 7.98 19.56
C THR A 44 -3.82 7.92 18.06
N THR A 45 -3.50 9.06 17.44
CA THR A 45 -3.15 9.14 16.03
C THR A 45 -1.67 9.46 15.89
N ALA A 46 -0.94 8.59 15.20
CA ALA A 46 0.45 8.81 14.79
C ALA A 46 0.51 9.06 13.29
N GLY A 47 1.41 9.94 12.88
CA GLY A 47 1.70 10.23 11.49
C GLY A 47 3.14 9.86 11.13
N PHE A 48 3.36 9.44 9.89
CA PHE A 48 4.69 9.23 9.33
C PHE A 48 4.65 9.24 7.80
N ASP A 49 5.81 9.47 7.20
CA ASP A 49 5.99 9.45 5.76
C ASP A 49 6.65 8.14 5.33
N MET A 50 5.99 7.37 4.46
CA MET A 50 6.57 6.20 3.83
C MET A 50 7.14 6.58 2.47
N ILE A 51 8.42 6.31 2.25
CA ILE A 51 9.10 6.58 0.99
C ILE A 51 9.17 5.30 0.18
N TYR A 52 8.67 5.38 -1.05
CA TYR A 52 8.69 4.31 -2.03
C TYR A 52 9.32 4.78 -3.34
N TYR A 53 9.83 3.83 -4.12
CA TYR A 53 10.25 4.03 -5.50
C TYR A 53 9.31 3.29 -6.44
N ASN A 54 8.87 3.96 -7.52
CA ASN A 54 8.09 3.35 -8.58
C ASN A 54 9.01 2.82 -9.70
N PRO A 55 9.20 1.49 -9.84
CA PRO A 55 10.05 0.91 -10.87
C PRO A 55 9.39 0.82 -12.25
N ASN A 56 8.14 1.29 -12.38
CA ASN A 56 7.37 1.22 -13.60
C ASN A 56 7.62 2.44 -14.50
N ASP A 57 7.45 2.27 -15.80
CA ASP A 57 7.58 3.31 -16.83
C ASP A 57 6.30 4.15 -17.02
N PHE A 58 5.37 4.05 -16.09
CA PHE A 58 4.12 4.82 -16.09
C PHE A 58 3.88 5.52 -14.75
N SER A 59 3.12 6.60 -14.83
CA SER A 59 2.67 7.37 -13.66
C SER A 59 1.24 7.02 -13.30
N VAL A 60 0.92 7.07 -12.01
CA VAL A 60 -0.42 6.89 -11.47
C VAL A 60 -0.67 7.88 -10.31
N GLN A 61 -1.90 8.00 -9.89
CA GLN A 61 -2.27 8.72 -8.68
C GLN A 61 -2.82 7.73 -7.66
N LEU A 62 -2.23 7.67 -6.48
CA LEU A 62 -2.79 7.00 -5.33
C LEU A 62 -3.83 7.96 -4.70
N THR A 63 -5.10 7.62 -4.81
CA THR A 63 -6.20 8.50 -4.37
C THR A 63 -6.71 8.15 -2.98
N ASN A 64 -6.53 6.90 -2.56
CA ASN A 64 -6.88 6.41 -1.24
C ASN A 64 -6.03 5.18 -0.92
N ALA A 65 -5.68 5.01 0.35
CA ALA A 65 -5.21 3.74 0.89
C ALA A 65 -5.67 3.66 2.35
N ARG A 66 -6.20 2.52 2.75
CA ARG A 66 -6.70 2.27 4.09
C ARG A 66 -6.67 0.79 4.41
N GLY A 67 -6.58 0.48 5.69
CA GLY A 67 -6.62 -0.92 6.14
C GLY A 67 -6.39 -1.03 7.63
N ASP A 68 -6.28 -2.25 8.06
CA ASP A 68 -6.11 -2.62 9.46
C ASP A 68 -4.70 -3.20 9.70
N ILE A 69 -4.17 -2.95 10.89
CA ILE A 69 -2.86 -3.42 11.34
C ILE A 69 -3.09 -4.36 12.52
N TYR A 70 -2.44 -5.51 12.46
CA TYR A 70 -2.42 -6.50 13.53
C TYR A 70 -0.98 -6.77 13.95
N ILE A 71 -0.76 -6.93 15.25
CA ILE A 71 0.52 -7.32 15.85
C ILE A 71 0.29 -8.61 16.63
N ASP A 72 1.00 -9.69 16.29
CA ASP A 72 0.79 -11.03 16.86
C ASP A 72 -0.68 -11.48 16.82
N ASN A 73 -1.37 -11.23 15.69
CA ASN A 73 -2.81 -11.47 15.47
C ASN A 73 -3.77 -10.62 16.31
N MET A 74 -3.28 -9.70 17.13
CA MET A 74 -4.11 -8.75 17.87
C MET A 74 -4.31 -7.48 17.04
N TYR A 75 -5.54 -7.00 16.96
CA TYR A 75 -5.84 -5.73 16.30
C TYR A 75 -5.09 -4.59 17.01
N PHE A 76 -4.31 -3.84 16.24
CA PHE A 76 -3.51 -2.74 16.73
C PHE A 76 -4.11 -1.38 16.36
N GLY A 77 -4.62 -1.25 15.14
CA GLY A 77 -5.19 0.00 14.68
C GLY A 77 -5.47 0.01 13.20
N ARG A 78 -5.85 1.18 12.72
CA ARG A 78 -6.19 1.41 11.32
C ARG A 78 -5.26 2.44 10.71
N PHE A 79 -4.76 2.15 9.51
CA PHE A 79 -3.99 3.12 8.74
C PHE A 79 -4.83 3.75 7.61
N GLY A 80 -4.41 4.94 7.19
CA GLY A 80 -4.92 5.62 6.02
C GLY A 80 -3.93 6.66 5.51
N ILE A 81 -4.02 7.02 4.24
CA ILE A 81 -3.24 8.15 3.70
C ILE A 81 -3.96 9.46 3.96
N LYS A 82 -3.18 10.51 4.25
CA LYS A 82 -3.69 11.86 4.54
C LYS A 82 -4.19 12.55 3.27
N ASP A 83 -3.42 12.44 2.20
CA ASP A 83 -3.64 13.13 0.94
C ASP A 83 -3.45 12.21 -0.27
N LYS A 84 -3.95 12.65 -1.43
CA LYS A 84 -3.69 11.98 -2.70
C LYS A 84 -2.23 12.13 -3.07
N VAL A 85 -1.61 11.04 -3.54
CA VAL A 85 -0.19 11.01 -3.89
C VAL A 85 0.01 10.80 -5.38
N SER A 86 0.81 11.67 -6.00
CA SER A 86 1.24 11.50 -7.38
C SER A 86 2.45 10.57 -7.44
N VAL A 87 2.30 9.45 -8.12
CA VAL A 87 3.34 8.42 -8.28
C VAL A 87 3.92 8.56 -9.68
N GLY A 88 5.07 9.23 -9.81
CA GLY A 88 5.77 9.42 -11.08
C GLY A 88 6.47 8.14 -11.55
N LYS A 89 6.66 7.99 -12.88
CA LYS A 89 7.44 6.89 -13.44
C LYS A 89 8.91 7.02 -13.04
N HIS A 90 9.53 5.89 -12.66
CA HIS A 90 10.94 5.80 -12.27
C HIS A 90 11.35 6.88 -11.24
N ARG A 91 10.47 7.14 -10.26
CA ARG A 91 10.71 8.16 -9.23
C ARG A 91 10.33 7.67 -7.85
N GLU A 92 10.96 8.26 -6.86
CA GLU A 92 10.52 8.18 -5.48
C GLU A 92 9.25 9.02 -5.29
N PHE A 93 8.41 8.55 -4.38
CA PHE A 93 7.21 9.23 -3.94
C PHE A 93 6.99 9.02 -2.45
N ILE A 94 6.37 10.00 -1.82
CA ILE A 94 6.10 10.01 -0.38
C ILE A 94 4.62 9.71 -0.18
N VAL A 95 4.32 8.80 0.73
CA VAL A 95 2.96 8.45 1.16
C VAL A 95 2.76 8.90 2.60
N PRO A 96 2.17 10.10 2.84
CA PRO A 96 1.84 10.57 4.17
C PRO A 96 0.78 9.65 4.78
N THR A 97 1.15 8.94 5.83
CA THR A 97 0.33 7.89 6.43
C THR A 97 -0.05 8.25 7.86
N LEU A 98 -1.30 8.03 8.20
CA LEU A 98 -1.83 8.13 9.55
C LEU A 98 -2.18 6.75 10.08
N VAL A 99 -1.83 6.48 11.32
CA VAL A 99 -2.26 5.29 12.04
C VAL A 99 -3.06 5.72 13.27
N LYS A 100 -4.31 5.29 13.33
CA LYS A 100 -5.19 5.45 14.49
C LYS A 100 -5.15 4.18 15.32
N MET A 101 -4.63 4.29 16.51
CA MET A 101 -4.49 3.21 17.46
C MET A 101 -5.62 3.28 18.51
N ASP A 102 -6.25 2.15 18.80
CA ASP A 102 -7.22 2.04 19.89
C ASP A 102 -6.48 1.94 21.23
N ASN A 103 -6.63 2.97 22.08
CA ASN A 103 -5.93 3.04 23.35
C ASN A 103 -6.34 1.93 24.33
N ILE A 104 -7.57 1.43 24.24
CA ILE A 104 -8.06 0.36 25.13
C ILE A 104 -7.41 -0.97 24.75
N SER A 105 -7.41 -1.31 23.47
CA SER A 105 -6.73 -2.49 22.95
C SER A 105 -5.22 -2.38 23.15
N ALA A 106 -4.69 -1.19 22.96
CA ALA A 106 -3.31 -0.87 23.22
C ALA A 106 -2.91 -1.13 24.67
N ILE A 107 -3.61 -0.58 25.66
CA ILE A 107 -3.28 -0.72 27.09
C ILE A 107 -3.32 -2.19 27.54
N LYS A 108 -4.29 -2.97 27.06
CA LYS A 108 -4.40 -4.40 27.42
C LYS A 108 -3.24 -5.24 26.90
N ASN A 109 -2.69 -4.90 25.73
CA ASN A 109 -1.72 -5.71 25.00
C ASN A 109 -0.31 -5.10 24.98
N HIS A 110 -0.17 -3.80 25.33
CA HIS A 110 1.06 -3.03 25.18
C HIS A 110 2.25 -3.58 25.97
N ARG A 111 2.05 -4.00 27.22
CA ARG A 111 3.17 -4.48 28.05
C ARG A 111 3.90 -5.66 27.41
N GLU A 112 3.14 -6.59 26.84
CA GLU A 112 3.73 -7.77 26.20
C GLU A 112 4.37 -7.44 24.85
N ILE A 113 3.69 -6.63 24.02
CA ILE A 113 4.19 -6.26 22.66
C ILE A 113 5.45 -5.40 22.77
N PHE A 114 5.46 -4.39 23.65
CA PHE A 114 6.62 -3.50 23.79
C PHE A 114 7.83 -4.12 24.51
N GLN A 115 7.70 -5.26 25.15
CA GLN A 115 8.81 -6.00 25.73
C GLN A 115 9.44 -7.00 24.74
N LYS A 116 8.72 -7.36 23.69
CA LYS A 116 9.25 -8.28 22.65
C LYS A 116 10.29 -7.58 21.79
N LYS A 117 11.31 -8.33 21.39
CA LYS A 117 12.29 -7.86 20.39
C LYS A 117 11.71 -7.92 18.98
N GLN A 118 10.89 -8.90 18.72
CA GLN A 118 10.28 -9.15 17.41
C GLN A 118 8.78 -9.46 17.57
N ALA A 119 8.00 -9.07 16.57
CA ALA A 119 6.57 -9.41 16.48
C ALA A 119 6.18 -9.69 15.03
N MET A 120 5.15 -10.51 14.85
CA MET A 120 4.50 -10.69 13.56
C MET A 120 3.62 -9.47 13.29
N ILE A 121 3.90 -8.75 12.21
CA ILE A 121 3.05 -7.64 11.73
C ILE A 121 2.27 -8.13 10.52
N ARG A 122 0.94 -7.99 10.58
CA ARG A 122 0.05 -8.25 9.48
C ARG A 122 -0.73 -6.99 9.15
N ILE A 123 -0.75 -6.64 7.87
CA ILE A 123 -1.44 -5.46 7.33
C ILE A 123 -2.39 -5.94 6.25
N GLU A 124 -3.65 -5.55 6.35
CA GLU A 124 -4.69 -5.88 5.39
C GLU A 124 -5.47 -4.64 5.01
N GLY A 125 -5.65 -4.40 3.70
CA GLY A 125 -6.35 -3.20 3.25
C GLY A 125 -6.46 -3.10 1.75
N PHE A 126 -6.78 -1.90 1.29
CA PHE A 126 -6.93 -1.58 -0.12
C PHE A 126 -6.33 -0.22 -0.43
N ALA A 127 -5.73 -0.13 -1.62
CA ALA A 127 -5.30 1.12 -2.23
C ALA A 127 -6.14 1.38 -3.48
N THR A 128 -6.59 2.63 -3.67
CA THR A 128 -7.26 3.06 -4.90
C THR A 128 -6.28 3.82 -5.76
N VAL A 129 -5.97 3.28 -6.92
CA VAL A 129 -5.04 3.86 -7.88
C VAL A 129 -5.81 4.36 -9.09
N ARG A 130 -5.50 5.58 -9.55
CA ARG A 130 -6.09 6.20 -10.74
C ARG A 130 -5.04 6.40 -11.83
N LYS A 131 -5.42 6.06 -13.08
CA LYS A 131 -4.62 6.33 -14.28
C LYS A 131 -5.56 6.72 -15.43
N ALA A 132 -5.30 7.87 -16.07
CA ALA A 132 -6.06 8.34 -17.24
C ALA A 132 -7.60 8.28 -17.06
N GLY A 133 -8.12 8.69 -15.90
CA GLY A 133 -9.54 8.69 -15.59
C GLY A 133 -10.11 7.38 -15.04
N PHE A 134 -9.39 6.26 -15.16
CA PHE A 134 -9.80 4.97 -14.62
C PHE A 134 -9.26 4.78 -13.20
N SER A 135 -10.10 4.26 -12.31
CA SER A 135 -9.72 3.91 -10.93
C SER A 135 -9.79 2.41 -10.75
N LYS A 136 -8.82 1.87 -10.01
CA LYS A 136 -8.75 0.45 -9.66
C LYS A 136 -8.41 0.31 -8.18
N GLU A 137 -9.10 -0.56 -7.48
CA GLU A 137 -8.70 -1.00 -6.14
C GLU A 137 -7.68 -2.14 -6.25
N VAL A 138 -6.62 -2.01 -5.45
CA VAL A 138 -5.55 -3.00 -5.34
C VAL A 138 -5.48 -3.44 -3.88
N PRO A 139 -5.52 -4.74 -3.58
CA PRO A 139 -5.38 -5.21 -2.21
C PRO A 139 -3.98 -4.92 -1.67
N ILE A 140 -3.93 -4.50 -0.40
CA ILE A 140 -2.70 -4.39 0.38
C ILE A 140 -2.69 -5.57 1.32
N LYS A 141 -1.68 -6.44 1.22
CA LYS A 141 -1.46 -7.55 2.12
C LYS A 141 0.01 -7.63 2.46
N TYR A 142 0.31 -7.62 3.74
CA TYR A 142 1.65 -7.82 4.25
C TYR A 142 1.57 -8.70 5.49
N GLU A 143 2.47 -9.66 5.59
CA GLU A 143 2.69 -10.45 6.79
C GLU A 143 4.17 -10.75 6.94
N GLY A 144 4.73 -10.43 8.09
CA GLY A 144 6.14 -10.65 8.34
C GLY A 144 6.57 -10.33 9.75
N ILE A 145 7.67 -10.95 10.17
CA ILE A 145 8.29 -10.69 11.47
C ILE A 145 9.11 -9.39 11.36
N GLN A 146 8.86 -8.45 12.26
CA GLN A 146 9.55 -7.18 12.32
C GLN A 146 10.30 -7.02 13.64
N ASP A 147 11.46 -6.35 13.57
CA ASP A 147 12.25 -5.97 14.73
C ASP A 147 11.64 -4.72 15.38
N LEU A 148 11.06 -4.90 16.56
CA LEU A 148 10.44 -3.81 17.31
C LEU A 148 11.45 -2.86 17.93
N GLU A 149 12.71 -3.26 18.15
CA GLU A 149 13.76 -2.37 18.65
C GLU A 149 14.08 -1.30 17.60
N ARG A 150 14.14 -1.67 16.32
CA ARG A 150 14.29 -0.71 15.23
C ARG A 150 13.13 0.26 15.13
N LEU A 151 11.90 -0.21 15.25
CA LEU A 151 10.71 0.64 15.24
C LEU A 151 10.71 1.63 16.40
N ARG A 152 11.09 1.18 17.62
CA ARG A 152 11.22 2.08 18.78
C ARG A 152 12.30 3.15 18.57
N ALA A 153 13.43 2.78 17.99
CA ALA A 153 14.53 3.72 17.72
C ALA A 153 14.12 4.84 16.72
N ILE A 154 13.21 4.53 15.79
CA ILE A 154 12.65 5.51 14.84
C ILE A 154 11.70 6.48 15.57
N VAL A 155 10.86 5.96 16.48
CA VAL A 155 9.86 6.76 17.24
C VAL A 155 10.51 7.61 18.33
N ALA A 156 11.69 7.24 18.83
CA ALA A 156 12.40 7.94 19.90
C ALA A 156 13.30 9.11 19.41
N ARG A 157 13.34 9.36 18.11
CA ARG A 157 14.09 10.48 17.50
C ARG A 157 13.19 11.67 17.24
#